data_bf0a90610266c55bdee35a20f7255845
#
_entry.id   bf0a90610266c55bdee35a20f7255845
#
_cell.length_a   1.000
_cell.length_b   1.000
_cell.length_c   1.000
_cell.angle_alpha   90.00
_cell.angle_beta   90.00
_cell.angle_gamma   90.00
#
_symmetry.space_group_name_H-M   'P 1'
#
loop_
_entity.id
_entity.type
_entity.pdbx_description
1 polymer ?
#
loop_
_entity_poly.entity_id
_entity_poly.type
_entity_poly.pdbx_seq_one_letter_code
_entity_poly.pdbx_strand_id
1 'polypeptide(L)'
;MKKILPRILALILCAAFLGVPAYAAGESEETAGSLGPVMIWGTLTHMDDGGLLVANSQEGAAYSEVVLHGESIISLDAVTGDPMDIQDLKDGDTVYAWVGPAMTLSIPPHATAYLILGNIPEDYGVPMYYEIKTAEVTAADEETQMPTAVELTAAGGTTLTVTSEAELKPYLTKNIVTLADLIPGTRILVWSDSEGKAEQVLVFPYEYKGYLSYTSEGAVSVNGQTVDQAAQISEDGTVLLPIRAVAEVLGLEVNWDRELGAVVSYAAEEGETAQAVFTAKPGGAITAVNAEGVSYEVVGTCVNDGGVTYLTASTLINLLDLYLA
;
A
#
# COMPACT_ATOMS: atom_id res chain seq x y z
N MET A 1 -33.53 12.35 74.37
CA MET A 1 -32.48 11.85 75.28
C MET A 1 -31.39 11.24 74.38
N LYS A 2 -30.28 11.97 74.19
CA LYS A 2 -28.90 11.66 74.64
C LYS A 2 -28.53 10.20 74.28
N LYS A 3 -27.47 9.87 73.49
CA LYS A 3 -26.06 10.18 73.64
C LYS A 3 -25.28 9.64 72.38
N ILE A 4 -24.40 10.44 71.75
CA ILE A 4 -22.92 10.44 71.88
C ILE A 4 -22.20 9.28 71.12
N LEU A 5 -21.48 9.71 70.10
CA LEU A 5 -20.31 9.09 69.41
C LEU A 5 -19.22 8.64 70.43
N PRO A 6 -18.36 7.71 70.07
CA PRO A 6 -17.04 8.17 69.76
C PRO A 6 -16.38 7.51 68.55
N ARG A 7 -15.47 8.32 67.99
CA ARG A 7 -14.43 8.00 67.02
C ARG A 7 -13.50 6.92 67.55
N ILE A 8 -13.20 5.92 66.74
CA ILE A 8 -12.00 5.09 66.91
C ILE A 8 -11.22 5.15 65.58
N LEU A 9 -10.08 5.79 65.70
CA LEU A 9 -8.97 5.83 64.77
C LEU A 9 -8.27 4.45 64.90
N ALA A 10 -8.24 3.65 63.86
CA ALA A 10 -7.41 2.47 63.84
C ALA A 10 -6.38 2.61 62.69
N LEU A 11 -5.17 2.85 63.10
CA LEU A 11 -3.96 2.70 62.31
C LEU A 11 -3.86 1.21 61.92
N ILE A 12 -3.82 0.89 60.62
CA ILE A 12 -3.41 -0.41 60.16
C ILE A 12 -2.10 -0.26 59.38
N LEU A 13 -1.15 -0.88 59.94
CA LEU A 13 0.23 -1.11 59.60
C LEU A 13 0.38 -1.68 58.19
N CYS A 14 1.21 -1.06 57.39
CA CYS A 14 1.69 -1.58 56.11
C CYS A 14 2.38 -2.93 56.27
N ALA A 15 1.82 -3.97 55.66
CA ALA A 15 2.58 -5.16 55.29
C ALA A 15 2.87 -5.05 53.78
N ALA A 16 4.13 -4.74 53.47
CA ALA A 16 4.65 -4.76 52.13
C ALA A 16 4.70 -6.22 51.64
N PHE A 17 3.73 -6.58 50.84
CA PHE A 17 3.87 -7.75 49.96
C PHE A 17 4.50 -7.25 48.65
N LEU A 18 5.76 -7.57 48.47
CA LEU A 18 6.45 -7.55 47.20
C LEU A 18 5.83 -8.65 46.30
N GLY A 19 4.67 -8.36 45.76
CA GLY A 19 4.14 -9.06 44.62
C GLY A 19 4.82 -8.51 43.37
N VAL A 20 5.79 -9.24 42.84
CA VAL A 20 6.29 -9.06 41.46
C VAL A 20 5.06 -9.22 40.59
N PRO A 21 4.60 -8.21 39.82
CA PRO A 21 3.64 -8.47 38.79
C PRO A 21 4.35 -9.36 37.78
N ALA A 22 3.90 -10.61 37.63
CA ALA A 22 4.13 -11.37 36.45
C ALA A 22 3.49 -10.56 35.30
N TYR A 23 4.32 -9.85 34.56
CA TYR A 23 3.96 -9.43 33.23
C TYR A 23 3.72 -10.72 32.47
N ALA A 24 2.47 -11.12 32.35
CA ALA A 24 2.04 -11.88 31.22
C ALA A 24 2.44 -11.00 30.02
N ALA A 25 3.50 -11.38 29.34
CA ALA A 25 3.72 -10.97 27.97
C ALA A 25 2.49 -11.44 27.21
N GLY A 26 1.50 -10.55 27.08
CA GLY A 26 0.59 -10.62 25.97
C GLY A 26 1.50 -10.37 24.78
N GLU A 27 1.83 -11.44 24.09
CA GLU A 27 2.18 -11.37 22.69
C GLU A 27 0.96 -10.72 22.02
N SER A 28 0.98 -9.37 21.90
CA SER A 28 0.34 -8.74 20.79
C SER A 28 1.13 -9.28 19.61
N GLU A 29 0.57 -10.21 18.86
CA GLU A 29 0.88 -10.39 17.46
C GLU A 29 0.69 -9.00 16.85
N GLU A 30 1.76 -8.20 16.82
CA GLU A 30 1.91 -7.16 15.83
C GLU A 30 1.88 -7.93 14.51
N THR A 31 0.71 -7.99 13.91
CA THR A 31 0.57 -8.24 12.48
C THR A 31 1.62 -7.33 11.85
N ALA A 32 2.61 -7.94 11.18
CA ALA A 32 3.63 -7.23 10.44
C ALA A 32 2.90 -6.43 9.35
N GLY A 33 2.40 -5.25 9.74
CA GLY A 33 1.85 -4.29 8.81
C GLY A 33 2.97 -3.96 7.85
N SER A 34 2.69 -3.94 6.56
CA SER A 34 3.62 -3.50 5.55
C SER A 34 4.31 -2.24 6.07
N LEU A 35 5.60 -2.34 6.35
CA LEU A 35 6.41 -1.20 6.76
C LEU A 35 6.41 -0.25 5.57
N GLY A 36 5.83 0.92 5.74
CA GLY A 36 5.83 1.95 4.71
C GLY A 36 7.24 2.41 4.36
N PRO A 37 7.37 3.19 3.27
CA PRO A 37 8.66 3.74 2.88
C PRO A 37 9.26 4.59 4.00
N VAL A 38 10.58 4.47 4.18
CA VAL A 38 11.33 5.22 5.18
C VAL A 38 11.86 6.49 4.53
N MET A 39 11.61 7.64 5.15
CA MET A 39 12.19 8.91 4.72
C MET A 39 13.59 9.08 5.31
N ILE A 40 14.53 9.50 4.46
CA ILE A 40 15.90 9.89 4.81
C ILE A 40 16.15 11.26 4.20
N TRP A 41 16.74 12.19 4.92
CA TRP A 41 17.08 13.48 4.37
C TRP A 41 18.46 13.96 4.84
N GLY A 42 19.12 14.73 4.02
CA GLY A 42 20.44 15.26 4.35
C GLY A 42 21.25 15.64 3.13
N THR A 43 22.54 15.71 3.32
CA THR A 43 23.49 16.14 2.27
C THR A 43 23.87 14.98 1.37
N LEU A 44 23.75 15.19 0.06
CA LEU A 44 24.09 14.23 -0.99
C LEU A 44 25.58 14.27 -1.33
N THR A 45 26.15 13.09 -1.65
CA THR A 45 27.46 12.94 -2.29
C THR A 45 27.39 11.81 -3.31
N HIS A 46 27.86 12.06 -4.54
CA HIS A 46 27.97 11.01 -5.57
C HIS A 46 29.14 10.08 -5.27
N MET A 47 28.92 8.80 -5.44
CA MET A 47 29.93 7.77 -5.27
C MET A 47 30.48 7.31 -6.62
N ASP A 48 31.75 6.85 -6.66
CA ASP A 48 32.41 6.40 -7.89
C ASP A 48 31.75 5.18 -8.54
N ASP A 49 30.98 4.40 -7.77
CA ASP A 49 30.24 3.23 -8.23
C ASP A 49 28.81 3.53 -8.73
N GLY A 50 28.45 4.83 -8.74
CA GLY A 50 27.13 5.33 -9.18
C GLY A 50 26.09 5.34 -8.05
N GLY A 51 26.43 4.96 -6.83
CA GLY A 51 25.60 5.14 -5.64
C GLY A 51 25.50 6.60 -5.22
N LEU A 52 24.47 6.92 -4.46
CA LEU A 52 24.26 8.25 -3.87
C LEU A 52 24.35 8.12 -2.35
N LEU A 53 25.41 8.65 -1.76
CA LEU A 53 25.54 8.68 -0.30
C LEU A 53 24.77 9.88 0.25
N VAL A 54 23.87 9.64 1.20
CA VAL A 54 23.17 10.69 1.95
C VAL A 54 23.68 10.69 3.38
N ALA A 55 24.31 11.81 3.78
CA ALA A 55 24.60 12.09 5.19
C ALA A 55 23.30 12.48 5.89
N ASN A 56 22.75 11.55 6.67
CA ASN A 56 21.41 11.66 7.26
C ASN A 56 21.42 12.70 8.39
N SER A 57 20.64 13.77 8.18
CA SER A 57 20.49 14.88 9.13
C SER A 57 19.34 14.69 10.12
N GLN A 58 18.62 13.57 10.05
CA GLN A 58 17.51 13.28 10.93
C GLN A 58 18.00 13.02 12.35
N GLU A 59 17.49 13.76 13.31
CA GLU A 59 17.84 13.58 14.72
C GLU A 59 17.40 12.20 15.24
N GLY A 60 18.32 11.48 15.86
CA GLY A 60 18.06 10.13 16.38
C GLY A 60 18.01 9.03 15.31
N ALA A 61 18.40 9.31 14.06
CA ALA A 61 18.44 8.31 13.01
C ALA A 61 19.30 7.10 13.40
N ALA A 62 18.85 5.90 13.01
CA ALA A 62 19.57 4.66 13.25
C ALA A 62 20.95 4.62 12.52
N TYR A 63 21.05 5.32 11.39
CA TYR A 63 22.24 5.41 10.56
C TYR A 63 22.54 6.86 10.21
N SER A 64 23.78 7.28 10.42
CA SER A 64 24.27 8.62 10.06
C SER A 64 24.49 8.80 8.56
N GLU A 65 24.64 7.71 7.83
CA GLU A 65 24.85 7.71 6.38
C GLU A 65 24.13 6.52 5.77
N VAL A 66 23.54 6.72 4.60
CA VAL A 66 22.85 5.65 3.83
C VAL A 66 23.22 5.80 2.36
N VAL A 67 23.56 4.69 1.72
CA VAL A 67 23.79 4.66 0.27
C VAL A 67 22.51 4.31 -0.44
N LEU A 68 22.07 5.18 -1.34
CA LEU A 68 20.87 5.03 -2.14
C LEU A 68 21.21 4.38 -3.48
N HIS A 69 20.42 3.39 -3.85
CA HIS A 69 20.48 2.73 -5.15
C HIS A 69 19.07 2.60 -5.72
N GLY A 70 18.96 2.39 -7.03
CA GLY A 70 17.71 2.07 -7.70
C GLY A 70 17.87 2.15 -9.22
N GLU A 71 17.26 1.22 -9.95
CA GLU A 71 17.27 1.22 -11.42
C GLU A 71 16.31 2.27 -12.01
N SER A 72 15.32 2.71 -11.23
CA SER A 72 14.25 3.62 -11.67
C SER A 72 13.86 4.59 -10.55
N ILE A 73 14.86 5.32 -10.03
CA ILE A 73 14.59 6.33 -9.00
C ILE A 73 13.83 7.48 -9.63
N ILE A 74 12.67 7.79 -9.07
CA ILE A 74 11.92 9.01 -9.43
C ILE A 74 12.64 10.19 -8.79
N SER A 75 13.11 11.16 -9.59
CA SER A 75 13.75 12.36 -9.11
C SER A 75 12.93 13.60 -9.49
N LEU A 76 12.55 14.39 -8.49
CA LEU A 76 11.64 15.53 -8.66
C LEU A 76 12.21 16.81 -8.01
N ASP A 77 11.89 17.92 -8.63
CA ASP A 77 12.02 19.24 -8.01
C ASP A 77 11.01 19.36 -6.85
N ALA A 78 11.49 19.67 -5.66
CA ALA A 78 10.65 19.69 -4.45
C ALA A 78 9.56 20.78 -4.47
N VAL A 79 9.78 21.86 -5.24
CA VAL A 79 8.85 23.00 -5.29
C VAL A 79 7.74 22.77 -6.31
N THR A 80 8.11 22.31 -7.51
CA THR A 80 7.16 22.19 -8.63
C THR A 80 6.57 20.79 -8.80
N GLY A 81 7.28 19.76 -8.32
CA GLY A 81 6.95 18.36 -8.58
C GLY A 81 7.31 17.89 -9.99
N ASP A 82 8.03 18.72 -10.75
CA ASP A 82 8.47 18.37 -12.10
C ASP A 82 9.63 17.36 -12.05
N PRO A 83 9.71 16.44 -13.02
CA PRO A 83 10.85 15.54 -13.14
C PRO A 83 12.16 16.31 -13.32
N MET A 84 13.19 15.87 -12.63
CA MET A 84 14.54 16.37 -12.79
C MET A 84 15.51 15.21 -13.06
N ASP A 85 16.64 15.51 -13.71
CA ASP A 85 17.70 14.51 -13.83
C ASP A 85 18.45 14.41 -12.49
N ILE A 86 18.59 13.20 -11.97
CA ILE A 86 19.33 12.96 -10.74
C ILE A 86 20.79 13.39 -10.85
N GLN A 87 21.34 13.45 -12.06
CA GLN A 87 22.70 13.94 -12.36
C GLN A 87 22.83 15.47 -12.23
N ASP A 88 21.72 16.19 -12.19
CA ASP A 88 21.72 17.63 -11.96
C ASP A 88 21.95 18.00 -10.49
N LEU A 89 21.71 17.05 -9.57
CA LEU A 89 22.05 17.18 -8.16
C LEU A 89 23.58 17.24 -7.98
N LYS A 90 24.03 18.07 -7.06
CA LYS A 90 25.46 18.27 -6.79
C LYS A 90 25.83 17.75 -5.41
N ASP A 91 27.10 17.39 -5.25
CA ASP A 91 27.66 17.13 -3.93
C ASP A 91 27.48 18.35 -3.02
N GLY A 92 26.90 18.10 -1.86
CA GLY A 92 26.53 19.16 -0.91
C GLY A 92 25.07 19.60 -0.97
N ASP A 93 24.31 19.23 -2.00
CA ASP A 93 22.88 19.55 -2.06
C ASP A 93 22.11 18.80 -0.97
N THR A 94 21.10 19.46 -0.42
CA THR A 94 20.14 18.81 0.48
C THR A 94 19.10 18.06 -0.33
N VAL A 95 18.86 16.80 0.01
CA VAL A 95 17.85 15.95 -0.61
C VAL A 95 16.95 15.29 0.44
N TYR A 96 15.73 14.98 0.05
CA TYR A 96 14.82 14.08 0.77
C TYR A 96 14.59 12.84 -0.09
N ALA A 97 14.77 11.68 0.50
CA ALA A 97 14.61 10.41 -0.20
C ALA A 97 13.65 9.49 0.55
N TRP A 98 12.79 8.79 -0.16
CA TRP A 98 11.99 7.70 0.36
C TRP A 98 12.53 6.40 -0.16
N VAL A 99 12.86 5.52 0.77
CA VAL A 99 13.50 4.23 0.52
C VAL A 99 12.64 3.09 1.02
N GLY A 100 12.86 1.89 0.49
CA GLY A 100 12.26 0.67 1.02
C GLY A 100 12.67 0.43 2.47
N PRO A 101 11.84 -0.25 3.26
CA PRO A 101 12.12 -0.53 4.67
C PRO A 101 13.29 -1.50 4.86
N ALA A 102 13.62 -2.30 3.84
CA ALA A 102 14.75 -3.23 3.86
C ALA A 102 16.06 -2.51 3.52
N MET A 103 17.04 -2.62 4.40
CA MET A 103 18.40 -2.10 4.20
C MET A 103 19.41 -3.21 4.41
N THR A 104 20.57 -3.08 3.76
CA THR A 104 21.68 -4.03 3.98
C THR A 104 22.30 -3.84 5.36
N LEU A 105 22.98 -4.87 5.85
CA LEU A 105 23.73 -4.84 7.11
C LEU A 105 25.15 -4.24 6.97
N SER A 106 25.47 -3.63 5.83
CA SER A 106 26.75 -2.94 5.61
C SER A 106 26.83 -1.62 6.39
N ILE A 107 28.01 -1.03 6.47
CA ILE A 107 28.26 0.29 7.05
C ILE A 107 29.03 1.12 6.02
N PRO A 108 28.41 2.16 5.43
CA PRO A 108 26.99 2.53 5.54
C PRO A 108 26.05 1.47 4.94
N PRO A 109 24.77 1.40 5.39
CA PRO A 109 23.78 0.51 4.80
C PRO A 109 23.37 1.01 3.41
N HIS A 110 22.94 0.07 2.57
CA HIS A 110 22.40 0.37 1.25
C HIS A 110 20.88 0.19 1.28
N ALA A 111 20.17 1.12 0.66
CA ALA A 111 18.71 1.11 0.54
C ALA A 111 18.28 1.33 -0.91
N THR A 112 17.16 0.73 -1.30
CA THR A 112 16.52 1.01 -2.60
C THR A 112 15.69 2.27 -2.49
N ALA A 113 16.04 3.31 -3.24
CA ALA A 113 15.29 4.56 -3.29
C ALA A 113 14.16 4.47 -4.32
N TYR A 114 12.97 4.94 -3.92
CA TYR A 114 11.80 5.08 -4.79
C TYR A 114 11.69 6.50 -5.35
N LEU A 115 11.92 7.49 -4.48
CA LEU A 115 11.78 8.92 -4.79
C LEU A 115 12.91 9.70 -4.14
N ILE A 116 13.44 10.68 -4.89
CA ILE A 116 14.36 11.70 -4.37
C ILE A 116 13.81 13.07 -4.75
N LEU A 117 13.75 13.98 -3.78
CA LEU A 117 13.46 15.39 -3.99
C LEU A 117 14.73 16.19 -3.85
N GLY A 118 14.96 17.05 -4.84
CA GLY A 118 16.07 18.01 -4.87
C GLY A 118 15.58 19.45 -5.06
N ASN A 119 16.50 20.38 -5.28
CA ASN A 119 16.23 21.81 -5.46
C ASN A 119 15.41 22.42 -4.33
N ILE A 120 15.72 22.04 -3.09
CA ILE A 120 14.98 22.45 -1.90
C ILE A 120 15.47 23.81 -1.43
N PRO A 121 14.62 24.87 -1.50
CA PRO A 121 14.98 26.18 -0.96
C PRO A 121 15.16 26.14 0.56
N GLU A 122 15.95 27.07 1.09
CA GLU A 122 16.08 27.27 2.53
C GLU A 122 14.70 27.55 3.16
N ASP A 123 14.43 26.94 4.30
CA ASP A 123 13.15 27.06 5.05
C ASP A 123 11.90 26.60 4.25
N TYR A 124 12.05 25.80 3.19
CA TYR A 124 10.93 25.29 2.41
C TYR A 124 10.29 24.07 3.07
N GLY A 125 8.95 24.09 3.16
CA GLY A 125 8.16 22.95 3.60
C GLY A 125 8.15 21.84 2.55
N VAL A 126 8.97 20.81 2.75
CA VAL A 126 9.14 19.73 1.77
C VAL A 126 7.87 18.88 1.68
N PRO A 127 7.38 18.57 0.46
CA PRO A 127 6.23 17.69 0.30
C PRO A 127 6.53 16.27 0.78
N MET A 128 5.48 15.57 1.22
CA MET A 128 5.60 14.25 1.80
C MET A 128 5.05 13.18 0.86
N TYR A 129 5.82 12.11 0.68
CA TYR A 129 5.42 10.95 -0.10
C TYR A 129 4.66 9.95 0.77
N TYR A 130 3.56 9.44 0.22
CA TYR A 130 2.73 8.43 0.87
C TYR A 130 2.33 7.32 -0.10
N GLU A 131 2.24 6.11 0.43
CA GLU A 131 1.55 4.98 -0.18
C GLU A 131 0.21 4.80 0.53
N ILE A 132 -0.89 4.87 -0.21
CA ILE A 132 -2.23 4.80 0.36
C ILE A 132 -2.52 3.36 0.77
N LYS A 133 -2.78 3.14 2.07
CA LYS A 133 -3.21 1.85 2.61
C LYS A 133 -4.73 1.73 2.62
N THR A 134 -5.43 2.79 3.06
CA THR A 134 -6.89 2.86 3.01
C THR A 134 -7.33 4.24 2.54
N ALA A 135 -8.49 4.29 1.90
CA ALA A 135 -9.13 5.52 1.47
C ALA A 135 -10.62 5.45 1.78
N GLU A 136 -11.15 6.48 2.45
CA GLU A 136 -12.56 6.60 2.79
C GLU A 136 -13.11 7.91 2.25
N VAL A 137 -14.19 7.84 1.47
CA VAL A 137 -14.90 9.04 1.00
C VAL A 137 -15.69 9.62 2.15
N THR A 138 -15.27 10.78 2.66
CA THR A 138 -15.91 11.46 3.79
C THR A 138 -16.92 12.51 3.37
N ALA A 139 -16.85 12.98 2.12
CA ALA A 139 -17.86 13.84 1.52
C ALA A 139 -17.93 13.63 0.00
N ALA A 140 -19.14 13.76 -0.56
CA ALA A 140 -19.40 13.69 -1.99
C ALA A 140 -20.41 14.77 -2.41
N ASP A 141 -20.36 15.17 -3.67
CA ASP A 141 -21.34 16.05 -4.27
C ASP A 141 -22.71 15.36 -4.38
N GLU A 142 -23.77 16.02 -4.00
CA GLU A 142 -25.11 15.41 -3.91
C GLU A 142 -25.69 15.04 -5.30
N GLU A 143 -25.33 15.77 -6.35
CA GLU A 143 -25.87 15.56 -7.69
C GLU A 143 -25.05 14.54 -8.48
N THR A 144 -23.73 14.68 -8.45
CA THR A 144 -22.80 13.87 -9.26
C THR A 144 -22.31 12.62 -8.55
N GLN A 145 -22.45 12.55 -7.22
CA GLN A 145 -21.89 11.50 -6.36
C GLN A 145 -20.35 11.42 -6.43
N MET A 146 -19.69 12.43 -6.98
CA MET A 146 -18.23 12.49 -7.03
C MET A 146 -17.65 12.85 -5.65
N PRO A 147 -16.58 12.21 -5.21
CA PRO A 147 -15.90 12.57 -3.96
C PRO A 147 -15.51 14.04 -3.93
N THR A 148 -15.81 14.73 -2.83
CA THR A 148 -15.34 16.09 -2.54
C THR A 148 -14.36 16.14 -1.38
N ALA A 149 -14.28 15.06 -0.57
CA ALA A 149 -13.26 14.86 0.43
C ALA A 149 -13.01 13.36 0.61
N VAL A 150 -11.73 13.00 0.78
CA VAL A 150 -11.29 11.63 1.05
C VAL A 150 -10.32 11.66 2.24
N GLU A 151 -10.55 10.80 3.22
CA GLU A 151 -9.60 10.52 4.29
C GLU A 151 -8.72 9.34 3.87
N LEU A 152 -7.42 9.53 3.92
CA LEU A 152 -6.42 8.56 3.52
C LEU A 152 -5.63 8.11 4.75
N THR A 153 -5.36 6.81 4.87
CA THR A 153 -4.35 6.29 5.78
C THR A 153 -3.19 5.76 4.96
N ALA A 154 -2.00 6.28 5.20
CA ALA A 154 -0.78 5.84 4.55
C ALA A 154 -0.24 4.54 5.15
N ALA A 155 0.63 3.81 4.43
CA ALA A 155 1.29 2.59 4.87
C ALA A 155 2.05 2.77 6.20
N GLY A 156 2.56 3.96 6.51
CA GLY A 156 3.17 4.30 7.79
C GLY A 156 2.20 4.66 8.93
N GLY A 157 0.88 4.53 8.72
CA GLY A 157 -0.16 4.85 9.71
C GLY A 157 -0.52 6.34 9.80
N THR A 158 0.09 7.20 9.01
CA THR A 158 -0.28 8.62 8.93
C THR A 158 -1.63 8.78 8.25
N THR A 159 -2.53 9.56 8.84
CA THR A 159 -3.80 9.96 8.22
C THR A 159 -3.72 11.37 7.68
N LEU A 160 -4.34 11.60 6.52
CA LEU A 160 -4.48 12.91 5.90
C LEU A 160 -5.81 13.01 5.18
N THR A 161 -6.36 14.24 5.10
CA THR A 161 -7.58 14.51 4.34
C THR A 161 -7.23 15.31 3.09
N VAL A 162 -7.67 14.81 1.93
CA VAL A 162 -7.57 15.52 0.66
C VAL A 162 -8.96 15.95 0.24
N THR A 163 -9.14 17.23 -0.03
CA THR A 163 -10.42 17.81 -0.46
C THR A 163 -10.36 18.24 -1.92
N SER A 164 -11.52 18.54 -2.51
CA SER A 164 -11.61 19.10 -3.87
C SER A 164 -10.98 20.49 -4.04
N GLU A 165 -10.50 21.11 -2.96
CA GLU A 165 -9.73 22.35 -3.01
C GLU A 165 -8.26 22.14 -3.33
N ALA A 166 -7.74 20.92 -3.13
CA ALA A 166 -6.38 20.56 -3.48
C ALA A 166 -6.24 20.41 -5.01
N GLU A 167 -5.13 20.90 -5.55
CA GLU A 167 -4.78 20.69 -6.95
C GLU A 167 -4.24 19.27 -7.14
N LEU A 168 -4.97 18.41 -7.87
CA LEU A 168 -4.51 17.07 -8.20
C LEU A 168 -3.82 17.08 -9.56
N LYS A 169 -2.57 16.59 -9.60
CA LYS A 169 -1.74 16.48 -10.81
C LYS A 169 -1.35 15.03 -11.08
N PRO A 170 -1.50 14.53 -12.32
CA PRO A 170 -0.96 13.21 -12.67
C PRO A 170 0.54 13.29 -12.92
N TYR A 171 1.31 12.30 -12.45
CA TYR A 171 2.74 12.19 -12.77
C TYR A 171 2.92 11.58 -14.17
N LEU A 172 3.55 12.34 -15.07
CA LEU A 172 3.96 11.94 -16.42
C LEU A 172 2.87 11.34 -17.32
N THR A 173 1.59 11.53 -16.98
CA THR A 173 0.47 11.11 -17.83
C THR A 173 -0.38 12.30 -18.24
N LYS A 174 -1.20 12.10 -19.28
CA LYS A 174 -2.20 13.09 -19.73
C LYS A 174 -3.60 12.80 -19.15
N ASN A 175 -3.71 11.80 -18.30
CA ASN A 175 -4.97 11.43 -17.69
C ASN A 175 -5.39 12.50 -16.69
N ILE A 176 -6.68 12.75 -16.61
CA ILE A 176 -7.23 13.57 -15.53
C ILE A 176 -7.28 12.69 -14.29
N VAL A 177 -6.72 13.16 -13.19
CA VAL A 177 -6.82 12.51 -11.89
C VAL A 177 -7.79 13.28 -11.00
N THR A 178 -8.56 12.55 -10.22
CA THR A 178 -9.59 13.05 -9.32
C THR A 178 -9.41 12.42 -7.93
N LEU A 179 -10.21 12.85 -6.96
CA LEU A 179 -10.22 12.22 -5.63
C LEU A 179 -10.61 10.73 -5.68
N ALA A 180 -11.34 10.30 -6.71
CA ALA A 180 -11.72 8.90 -6.90
C ALA A 180 -10.51 7.99 -7.28
N ASP A 181 -9.41 8.57 -7.73
CA ASP A 181 -8.18 7.84 -8.09
C ASP A 181 -7.25 7.64 -6.87
N LEU A 182 -7.59 8.26 -5.72
CA LEU A 182 -6.87 8.09 -4.45
C LEU A 182 -7.34 6.81 -3.76
N ILE A 183 -6.97 5.66 -4.32
CA ILE A 183 -7.36 4.32 -3.86
C ILE A 183 -6.20 3.62 -3.16
N PRO A 184 -6.44 2.56 -2.37
CA PRO A 184 -5.37 1.75 -1.77
C PRO A 184 -4.37 1.25 -2.82
N GLY A 185 -3.07 1.37 -2.53
CA GLY A 185 -1.97 1.05 -3.45
C GLY A 185 -1.51 2.23 -4.31
N THR A 186 -2.27 3.32 -4.41
CA THR A 186 -1.82 4.54 -5.10
C THR A 186 -0.73 5.24 -4.30
N ARG A 187 0.30 5.71 -4.99
CA ARG A 187 1.40 6.52 -4.44
C ARG A 187 1.13 7.98 -4.74
N ILE A 188 1.37 8.84 -3.75
CA ILE A 188 1.14 10.28 -3.88
C ILE A 188 2.28 11.08 -3.24
N LEU A 189 2.52 12.29 -3.76
CA LEU A 189 3.36 13.30 -3.13
C LEU A 189 2.48 14.50 -2.80
N VAL A 190 2.49 14.94 -1.54
CA VAL A 190 1.54 15.94 -1.01
C VAL A 190 2.27 17.17 -0.51
N TRP A 191 1.95 18.31 -1.07
CA TRP A 191 2.29 19.62 -0.53
C TRP A 191 1.19 20.06 0.42
N SER A 192 1.57 20.43 1.63
CA SER A 192 0.62 20.88 2.66
C SER A 192 0.96 22.29 3.11
N ASP A 193 -0.08 23.04 3.46
CA ASP A 193 0.07 24.33 4.11
C ASP A 193 0.60 24.21 5.56
N SER A 194 0.75 25.34 6.23
CA SER A 194 1.20 25.38 7.62
C SER A 194 0.25 24.73 8.63
N GLU A 195 -1.00 24.46 8.25
CA GLU A 195 -2.02 23.80 9.06
C GLU A 195 -2.09 22.29 8.77
N GLY A 196 -1.29 21.80 7.80
CA GLY A 196 -1.25 20.39 7.37
C GLY A 196 -2.34 20.03 6.36
N LYS A 197 -3.05 21.02 5.80
CA LYS A 197 -4.04 20.79 4.75
C LYS A 197 -3.34 20.59 3.41
N ALA A 198 -3.73 19.58 2.65
CA ALA A 198 -3.21 19.34 1.32
C ALA A 198 -3.61 20.46 0.35
N GLU A 199 -2.61 21.13 -0.24
CA GLU A 199 -2.78 22.16 -1.28
C GLU A 199 -2.60 21.59 -2.67
N GLN A 200 -1.61 20.70 -2.84
CA GLN A 200 -1.32 20.02 -4.10
C GLN A 200 -1.02 18.55 -3.83
N VAL A 201 -1.49 17.70 -4.72
CA VAL A 201 -1.23 16.25 -4.69
C VAL A 201 -0.76 15.80 -6.07
N LEU A 202 0.47 15.32 -6.17
CA LEU A 202 0.97 14.63 -7.34
C LEU A 202 0.62 13.15 -7.21
N VAL A 203 -0.17 12.64 -8.16
CA VAL A 203 -0.64 11.25 -8.14
C VAL A 203 0.21 10.43 -9.11
N PHE A 204 0.96 9.45 -8.58
CA PHE A 204 1.75 8.55 -9.41
C PHE A 204 0.84 7.51 -10.07
N PRO A 205 1.21 7.01 -11.27
CA PRO A 205 0.47 5.94 -11.92
C PRO A 205 0.30 4.75 -10.98
N TYR A 206 -0.91 4.19 -10.97
CA TYR A 206 -1.19 2.97 -10.23
C TYR A 206 -0.43 1.79 -10.87
N GLU A 207 0.21 0.98 -10.06
CA GLU A 207 0.97 -0.18 -10.52
C GLU A 207 0.14 -1.44 -10.38
N TYR A 208 -0.50 -1.85 -11.48
CA TYR A 208 -1.22 -3.11 -11.53
C TYR A 208 -0.24 -4.29 -11.43
N LYS A 209 -0.68 -5.38 -10.81
CA LYS A 209 0.11 -6.62 -10.69
C LYS A 209 0.29 -7.34 -12.02
N GLY A 210 -0.49 -7.00 -13.03
CA GLY A 210 -0.40 -7.55 -14.36
C GLY A 210 -1.37 -6.93 -15.34
N TYR A 211 -1.23 -7.34 -16.61
CA TYR A 211 -2.07 -6.91 -17.72
C TYR A 211 -2.84 -8.11 -18.24
N LEU A 212 -4.14 -7.97 -18.42
CA LEU A 212 -5.01 -9.01 -18.97
C LEU A 212 -5.71 -8.48 -20.23
N SER A 213 -5.81 -9.30 -21.25
CA SER A 213 -6.66 -9.05 -22.40
C SER A 213 -7.39 -10.33 -22.80
N TYR A 214 -8.52 -10.19 -23.47
CA TYR A 214 -9.23 -11.30 -24.08
C TYR A 214 -9.88 -10.87 -25.40
N THR A 215 -9.98 -11.83 -26.32
CA THR A 215 -10.61 -11.58 -27.64
C THR A 215 -12.08 -11.95 -27.61
N SER A 216 -12.83 -11.55 -28.65
CA SER A 216 -14.23 -11.96 -28.87
C SER A 216 -14.41 -13.45 -29.06
N GLU A 217 -13.35 -14.15 -29.49
CA GLU A 217 -13.30 -15.63 -29.63
C GLU A 217 -12.93 -16.31 -28.30
N GLY A 218 -12.68 -15.54 -27.24
CA GLY A 218 -12.38 -16.04 -25.90
C GLY A 218 -10.90 -16.32 -25.62
N ALA A 219 -9.97 -16.04 -26.53
CA ALA A 219 -8.56 -16.19 -26.22
C ALA A 219 -8.15 -15.20 -25.11
N VAL A 220 -7.50 -15.69 -24.05
CA VAL A 220 -7.07 -14.88 -22.89
C VAL A 220 -5.57 -14.77 -22.88
N SER A 221 -5.05 -13.58 -22.61
CA SER A 221 -3.62 -13.32 -22.44
C SER A 221 -3.38 -12.55 -21.14
N VAL A 222 -2.36 -12.97 -20.37
CA VAL A 222 -1.91 -12.34 -19.13
C VAL A 222 -0.44 -12.00 -19.29
N ASN A 223 -0.05 -10.75 -19.08
CA ASN A 223 1.32 -10.26 -19.27
C ASN A 223 1.92 -10.64 -20.64
N GLY A 224 1.08 -10.65 -21.70
CA GLY A 224 1.48 -11.06 -23.06
C GLY A 224 1.58 -12.57 -23.28
N GLN A 225 1.37 -13.40 -22.26
CA GLN A 225 1.34 -14.85 -22.37
C GLN A 225 -0.11 -15.33 -22.58
N THR A 226 -0.39 -16.01 -23.70
CA THR A 226 -1.69 -16.64 -23.93
C THR A 226 -1.85 -17.86 -23.02
N VAL A 227 -3.00 -17.97 -22.34
CA VAL A 227 -3.31 -19.11 -21.47
C VAL A 227 -4.09 -20.19 -22.24
N ASP A 228 -3.98 -21.45 -21.79
CA ASP A 228 -4.57 -22.59 -22.48
C ASP A 228 -6.11 -22.66 -22.42
N GLN A 229 -6.70 -22.03 -21.37
CA GLN A 229 -8.15 -22.01 -21.19
C GLN A 229 -8.73 -20.71 -21.74
N ALA A 230 -9.75 -20.84 -22.60
CA ALA A 230 -10.47 -19.68 -23.13
C ALA A 230 -11.44 -19.09 -22.11
N ALA A 231 -11.71 -17.80 -22.24
CA ALA A 231 -12.84 -17.15 -21.57
C ALA A 231 -14.17 -17.72 -22.11
N GLN A 232 -15.18 -17.71 -21.26
CA GLN A 232 -16.56 -17.96 -21.68
C GLN A 232 -17.26 -16.61 -21.87
N ILE A 233 -17.81 -16.39 -23.04
CA ILE A 233 -18.52 -15.17 -23.39
C ILE A 233 -19.96 -15.53 -23.72
N SER A 234 -20.89 -15.04 -22.90
CA SER A 234 -22.33 -15.28 -23.07
C SER A 234 -22.93 -14.32 -24.08
N GLU A 235 -24.12 -14.67 -24.62
CA GLU A 235 -24.85 -13.81 -25.57
C GLU A 235 -25.25 -12.44 -25.00
N ASP A 236 -25.39 -12.33 -23.68
CA ASP A 236 -25.67 -11.07 -22.96
C ASP A 236 -24.42 -10.21 -22.73
N GLY A 237 -23.24 -10.67 -23.19
CA GLY A 237 -21.97 -9.97 -23.03
C GLY A 237 -21.26 -10.25 -21.71
N THR A 238 -21.78 -11.15 -20.86
CA THR A 238 -21.07 -11.56 -19.63
C THR A 238 -19.83 -12.36 -19.99
N VAL A 239 -18.67 -11.95 -19.46
CA VAL A 239 -17.39 -12.63 -19.66
C VAL A 239 -16.98 -13.32 -18.37
N LEU A 240 -16.63 -14.60 -18.49
CA LEU A 240 -16.08 -15.40 -17.39
C LEU A 240 -14.65 -15.82 -17.74
N LEU A 241 -13.72 -15.58 -16.84
CA LEU A 241 -12.30 -15.89 -17.00
C LEU A 241 -11.90 -17.12 -16.19
N PRO A 242 -11.00 -17.97 -16.69
CA PRO A 242 -10.54 -19.17 -16.00
C PRO A 242 -9.58 -18.80 -14.86
N ILE A 243 -10.00 -19.02 -13.61
CA ILE A 243 -9.26 -18.58 -12.40
C ILE A 243 -7.83 -19.10 -12.40
N ARG A 244 -7.65 -20.44 -12.53
CA ARG A 244 -6.33 -21.06 -12.44
C ARG A 244 -5.38 -20.55 -13.51
N ALA A 245 -5.82 -20.53 -14.75
CA ALA A 245 -4.97 -20.15 -15.87
C ALA A 245 -4.49 -18.69 -15.78
N VAL A 246 -5.32 -17.80 -15.26
CA VAL A 246 -4.96 -16.40 -15.04
C VAL A 246 -4.03 -16.24 -13.82
N ALA A 247 -4.37 -16.87 -12.69
CA ALA A 247 -3.63 -16.70 -11.44
C ALA A 247 -2.21 -17.31 -11.50
N GLU A 248 -2.04 -18.45 -12.14
CA GLU A 248 -0.72 -19.13 -12.24
C GLU A 248 0.29 -18.33 -13.07
N VAL A 249 -0.15 -17.57 -14.09
CA VAL A 249 0.76 -16.66 -14.83
C VAL A 249 1.28 -15.52 -13.95
N LEU A 250 0.52 -15.16 -12.93
CA LEU A 250 0.91 -14.14 -11.94
C LEU A 250 1.76 -14.72 -10.79
N GLY A 251 2.12 -16.00 -10.84
CA GLY A 251 2.89 -16.67 -9.80
C GLY A 251 2.07 -17.05 -8.56
N LEU A 252 0.74 -17.04 -8.67
CA LEU A 252 -0.14 -17.47 -7.59
C LEU A 252 -0.43 -18.97 -7.69
N GLU A 253 -0.69 -19.60 -6.56
CA GLU A 253 -1.13 -20.98 -6.47
C GLU A 253 -2.64 -21.07 -6.43
N VAL A 254 -3.21 -22.08 -7.12
CA VAL A 254 -4.65 -22.34 -7.10
C VAL A 254 -4.90 -23.76 -6.63
N ASN A 255 -5.45 -23.89 -5.44
CA ASN A 255 -5.83 -25.15 -4.84
C ASN A 255 -7.36 -25.30 -4.82
N TRP A 256 -7.83 -26.51 -4.62
CA TRP A 256 -9.26 -26.79 -4.49
C TRP A 256 -9.61 -27.27 -3.08
N ASP A 257 -10.53 -26.55 -2.46
CA ASP A 257 -11.13 -26.95 -1.19
C ASP A 257 -12.60 -27.35 -1.41
N ARG A 258 -13.07 -28.36 -0.70
CA ARG A 258 -14.43 -28.88 -0.87
C ARG A 258 -15.51 -27.90 -0.40
N GLU A 259 -15.21 -27.07 0.60
CA GLU A 259 -16.14 -26.12 1.19
C GLU A 259 -16.00 -24.73 0.58
N LEU A 260 -14.78 -24.31 0.28
CA LEU A 260 -14.45 -22.97 -0.22
C LEU A 260 -14.38 -22.85 -1.74
N GLY A 261 -14.28 -24.00 -2.46
CA GLY A 261 -14.08 -24.00 -3.91
C GLY A 261 -12.61 -23.78 -4.32
N ALA A 262 -12.39 -22.93 -5.30
CA ALA A 262 -11.04 -22.51 -5.68
C ALA A 262 -10.46 -21.60 -4.58
N VAL A 263 -9.27 -21.93 -4.11
CA VAL A 263 -8.48 -21.14 -3.15
C VAL A 263 -7.25 -20.62 -3.90
N VAL A 264 -7.19 -19.31 -4.07
CA VAL A 264 -6.06 -18.62 -4.71
C VAL A 264 -5.19 -18.01 -3.62
N SER A 265 -3.90 -18.30 -3.63
CA SER A 265 -2.96 -17.88 -2.59
C SER A 265 -1.61 -17.49 -3.17
N TYR A 266 -0.83 -16.73 -2.42
CA TYR A 266 0.59 -16.59 -2.69
C TYR A 266 1.30 -17.93 -2.45
N ALA A 267 2.38 -18.18 -3.21
CA ALA A 267 3.25 -19.32 -2.93
C ALA A 267 3.83 -19.19 -1.52
N ALA A 268 3.73 -20.25 -0.72
CA ALA A 268 4.29 -20.27 0.62
C ALA A 268 5.77 -20.73 0.57
N GLU A 269 6.61 -20.15 1.41
CA GLU A 269 7.93 -20.71 1.67
C GLU A 269 7.84 -22.02 2.47
N GLU A 270 8.90 -22.84 2.42
CA GLU A 270 8.89 -24.15 3.07
C GLU A 270 8.71 -24.00 4.58
N GLY A 271 7.54 -24.44 5.08
CA GLY A 271 7.16 -24.37 6.51
C GLY A 271 6.21 -23.21 6.86
N GLU A 272 5.86 -22.37 5.91
CA GLU A 272 4.89 -21.28 6.10
C GLU A 272 3.49 -21.67 5.61
N THR A 273 2.47 -20.99 6.13
CA THR A 273 1.10 -21.12 5.65
C THR A 273 0.88 -20.16 4.47
N ALA A 274 0.41 -20.67 3.34
CA ALA A 274 0.08 -19.85 2.18
C ALA A 274 -0.96 -18.79 2.54
N GLN A 275 -0.65 -17.53 2.23
CA GLN A 275 -1.59 -16.43 2.42
C GLN A 275 -2.63 -16.44 1.30
N ALA A 276 -3.91 -16.60 1.65
CA ALA A 276 -4.99 -16.56 0.69
C ALA A 276 -5.18 -15.13 0.15
N VAL A 277 -5.43 -15.03 -1.17
CA VAL A 277 -5.86 -13.81 -1.86
C VAL A 277 -7.39 -13.78 -1.92
N PHE A 278 -7.99 -14.89 -2.37
CA PHE A 278 -9.44 -15.06 -2.37
C PHE A 278 -9.84 -16.54 -2.47
N THR A 279 -11.10 -16.80 -2.17
CA THR A 279 -11.76 -18.09 -2.45
C THR A 279 -12.98 -17.87 -3.32
N ALA A 280 -13.30 -18.84 -4.17
CA ALA A 280 -14.45 -18.76 -5.08
C ALA A 280 -15.13 -20.11 -5.22
N LYS A 281 -16.34 -20.22 -4.70
CA LYS A 281 -17.14 -21.45 -4.74
C LYS A 281 -18.13 -21.40 -5.91
N PRO A 282 -18.12 -22.36 -6.83
CA PRO A 282 -19.11 -22.43 -7.89
C PRO A 282 -20.55 -22.43 -7.36
N GLY A 283 -21.34 -21.44 -7.81
CA GLY A 283 -22.72 -21.23 -7.32
C GLY A 283 -22.83 -20.78 -5.87
N GLY A 284 -21.73 -20.36 -5.24
CA GLY A 284 -21.66 -19.91 -3.86
C GLY A 284 -20.91 -18.59 -3.69
N ALA A 285 -20.44 -18.35 -2.47
CA ALA A 285 -19.73 -17.11 -2.11
C ALA A 285 -18.37 -16.98 -2.79
N ILE A 286 -17.99 -15.74 -3.07
CA ILE A 286 -16.66 -15.31 -3.43
C ILE A 286 -16.16 -14.47 -2.26
N THR A 287 -15.04 -14.84 -1.66
CA THR A 287 -14.50 -14.18 -0.47
C THR A 287 -13.06 -13.76 -0.72
N ALA A 288 -12.81 -12.46 -0.66
CA ALA A 288 -11.47 -11.90 -0.72
C ALA A 288 -10.85 -11.78 0.67
N VAL A 289 -9.52 -11.70 0.72
CA VAL A 289 -8.75 -11.46 1.94
C VAL A 289 -7.91 -10.21 1.72
N ASN A 290 -8.07 -9.22 2.60
CA ASN A 290 -7.28 -8.00 2.52
C ASN A 290 -5.85 -8.18 3.10
N ALA A 291 -5.03 -7.13 3.03
CA ALA A 291 -3.65 -7.16 3.52
C ALA A 291 -3.55 -7.44 5.03
N GLU A 292 -4.58 -7.13 5.81
CA GLU A 292 -4.69 -7.42 7.24
C GLU A 292 -5.18 -8.85 7.54
N GLY A 293 -5.42 -9.68 6.51
CA GLY A 293 -5.95 -11.03 6.68
C GLY A 293 -7.46 -11.08 6.96
N VAL A 294 -8.18 -9.96 6.82
CA VAL A 294 -9.64 -9.91 7.03
C VAL A 294 -10.36 -10.32 5.77
N SER A 295 -11.28 -11.27 5.92
CA SER A 295 -12.11 -11.78 4.81
C SER A 295 -13.36 -10.92 4.61
N TYR A 296 -13.74 -10.67 3.35
CA TYR A 296 -14.98 -9.98 2.99
C TYR A 296 -15.60 -10.58 1.72
N GLU A 297 -16.93 -10.51 1.60
CA GLU A 297 -17.63 -11.02 0.42
C GLU A 297 -17.50 -10.05 -0.77
N VAL A 298 -17.36 -10.65 -1.96
CA VAL A 298 -17.25 -9.94 -3.23
C VAL A 298 -18.38 -10.35 -4.16
N VAL A 299 -18.95 -9.39 -4.87
CA VAL A 299 -20.01 -9.64 -5.85
C VAL A 299 -19.40 -10.20 -7.14
N GLY A 300 -20.00 -11.28 -7.65
CA GLY A 300 -19.58 -11.93 -8.89
C GLY A 300 -20.25 -13.27 -9.07
N THR A 301 -20.01 -13.89 -10.23
CA THR A 301 -20.51 -15.23 -10.53
C THR A 301 -19.34 -16.18 -10.70
N CYS A 302 -19.33 -17.25 -9.91
CA CYS A 302 -18.37 -18.33 -10.03
C CYS A 302 -19.08 -19.59 -10.55
N VAL A 303 -18.55 -20.20 -11.60
CA VAL A 303 -19.07 -21.44 -12.20
C VAL A 303 -17.96 -22.47 -12.39
N ASN A 304 -18.34 -23.75 -12.42
CA ASN A 304 -17.43 -24.81 -12.86
C ASN A 304 -18.01 -25.43 -14.15
N ASP A 305 -17.22 -25.44 -15.19
CA ASP A 305 -17.57 -26.06 -16.45
C ASP A 305 -16.41 -26.95 -16.95
N GLY A 306 -16.72 -28.21 -17.20
CA GLY A 306 -15.73 -29.17 -17.66
C GLY A 306 -14.52 -29.39 -16.74
N GLY A 307 -14.65 -29.07 -15.43
CA GLY A 307 -13.54 -29.13 -14.47
C GLY A 307 -12.71 -27.85 -14.34
N VAL A 308 -13.04 -26.84 -15.15
CA VAL A 308 -12.42 -25.50 -15.07
C VAL A 308 -13.34 -24.58 -14.27
N THR A 309 -12.76 -23.86 -13.31
CA THR A 309 -13.49 -22.87 -12.51
C THR A 309 -13.29 -21.49 -13.10
N TYR A 310 -14.42 -20.86 -13.40
CA TYR A 310 -14.48 -19.54 -13.99
C TYR A 310 -15.07 -18.52 -13.02
N LEU A 311 -14.65 -17.27 -13.17
CA LEU A 311 -15.15 -16.13 -12.39
C LEU A 311 -15.49 -14.97 -13.33
N THR A 312 -16.50 -14.18 -13.00
CA THR A 312 -16.83 -12.95 -13.73
C THR A 312 -15.56 -12.10 -13.95
N ALA A 313 -15.34 -11.68 -15.19
CA ALA A 313 -14.09 -11.01 -15.60
C ALA A 313 -13.77 -9.78 -14.71
N SER A 314 -14.73 -8.89 -14.51
CA SER A 314 -14.54 -7.71 -13.66
C SER A 314 -14.14 -8.07 -12.23
N THR A 315 -14.75 -9.12 -11.67
CA THR A 315 -14.42 -9.59 -10.31
C THR A 315 -13.01 -10.16 -10.24
N LEU A 316 -12.62 -11.02 -11.19
CA LEU A 316 -11.28 -11.61 -11.20
C LEU A 316 -10.19 -10.55 -11.41
N ILE A 317 -10.42 -9.61 -12.33
CA ILE A 317 -9.53 -8.48 -12.62
C ILE A 317 -9.29 -7.67 -11.35
N ASN A 318 -10.35 -7.32 -10.62
CA ASN A 318 -10.24 -6.56 -9.39
C ASN A 318 -9.56 -7.36 -8.25
N LEU A 319 -9.88 -8.64 -8.08
CA LEU A 319 -9.27 -9.49 -7.05
C LEU A 319 -7.78 -9.72 -7.27
N LEU A 320 -7.34 -9.77 -8.52
CA LEU A 320 -5.94 -9.98 -8.90
C LEU A 320 -5.20 -8.68 -9.24
N ASP A 321 -5.87 -7.54 -9.10
CA ASP A 321 -5.29 -6.22 -9.35
C ASP A 321 -4.68 -6.11 -10.75
N LEU A 322 -5.48 -6.41 -11.76
CA LEU A 322 -5.07 -6.44 -13.16
C LEU A 322 -5.57 -5.21 -13.93
N TYR A 323 -4.76 -4.75 -14.87
CA TYR A 323 -5.19 -3.80 -15.89
C TYR A 323 -5.80 -4.57 -17.07
N LEU A 324 -7.01 -4.20 -17.47
CA LEU A 324 -7.64 -4.73 -18.69
C LEU A 324 -7.14 -3.90 -19.89
N ALA A 325 -6.34 -4.52 -20.77
CA ALA A 325 -5.71 -3.91 -21.95
C ALA A 325 -6.59 -4.00 -23.20
#